data_b07e0a49b00c847715c2b81fdde2f80b
#
_entry.id   b07e0a49b00c847715c2b81fdde2f80b
#
_cell.length_a   1.000
_cell.length_b   1.000
_cell.length_c   1.000
_cell.angle_alpha   90.00
_cell.angle_beta   90.00
_cell.angle_gamma   90.00
#
_symmetry.space_group_name_H-M   'P 1'
#
loop_
_entity.id
_entity.type
_entity.pdbx_description
1 polymer ?
#
loop_
_entity_poly.entity_id
_entity_poly.type
_entity_poly.pdbx_seq_one_letter_code
_entity_poly.pdbx_strand_id
1 'polypeptide(L)'
;MSGLLVSLQGAVAQGVLWGIMVLGVYITFRLMNIADMTVDGSFALGACVCAVLVVNKGVNPVLALLVAVAAGVVAGAVTGILHTVFEIPAILAGILTQISLWSINLRIMGGKSNLPLLKVKTLISGLAASFGMTQAQASMIVGIVLALSLIHISEPTRPY
;
A
#
# COMPACT_ATOMS: atom_id res chain seq x y z
N MET A 1 15.33 2.34 -29.01
CA MET A 1 15.09 3.49 -28.11
C MET A 1 13.70 3.46 -27.46
N SER A 2 12.66 2.89 -28.07
CA SER A 2 11.31 2.77 -27.49
C SER A 2 11.22 1.89 -26.23
N GLY A 3 11.99 0.81 -26.16
CA GLY A 3 11.98 -0.09 -25.00
C GLY A 3 12.53 0.56 -23.72
N LEU A 4 13.57 1.38 -23.83
CA LEU A 4 14.17 2.09 -22.69
C LEU A 4 13.20 3.14 -22.10
N LEU A 5 12.47 3.87 -22.98
CA LEU A 5 11.47 4.84 -22.53
C LEU A 5 10.30 4.18 -21.81
N VAL A 6 9.83 3.02 -22.30
CA VAL A 6 8.75 2.25 -21.64
C VAL A 6 9.21 1.72 -20.29
N SER A 7 10.44 1.19 -20.20
CA SER A 7 11.01 0.72 -18.93
C SER A 7 11.19 1.86 -17.94
N LEU A 8 11.64 3.02 -18.37
CA LEU A 8 11.79 4.21 -17.53
C LEU A 8 10.46 4.68 -16.99
N GLN A 9 9.43 4.72 -17.83
CA GLN A 9 8.06 5.06 -17.40
C GLN A 9 7.52 4.09 -16.35
N GLY A 10 7.74 2.79 -16.53
CA GLY A 10 7.36 1.77 -15.56
C GLY A 10 8.11 1.94 -14.23
N ALA A 11 9.41 2.22 -14.27
CA ALA A 11 10.22 2.45 -13.08
C ALA A 11 9.75 3.69 -12.30
N VAL A 12 9.42 4.79 -12.98
CA VAL A 12 8.89 6.00 -12.35
C VAL A 12 7.52 5.73 -11.71
N ALA A 13 6.61 5.04 -12.40
CA ALA A 13 5.31 4.67 -11.87
C ALA A 13 5.44 3.83 -10.59
N GLN A 14 6.35 2.85 -10.60
CA GLN A 14 6.61 2.02 -9.43
C GLN A 14 7.26 2.83 -8.29
N GLY A 15 8.19 3.71 -8.59
CA GLY A 15 8.81 4.60 -7.62
C GLY A 15 7.80 5.50 -6.91
N VAL A 16 6.82 6.04 -7.63
CA VAL A 16 5.75 6.86 -7.04
C VAL A 16 4.88 6.03 -6.09
N LEU A 17 4.56 4.78 -6.43
CA LEU A 17 3.79 3.88 -5.56
C LEU A 17 4.54 3.56 -4.26
N TRP A 18 5.85 3.27 -4.34
CA TRP A 18 6.69 3.10 -3.15
C TRP A 18 6.82 4.40 -2.35
N GLY A 19 6.80 5.55 -3.01
CA GLY A 19 6.77 6.87 -2.37
C GLY A 19 5.58 7.06 -1.43
N ILE A 20 4.41 6.50 -1.76
CA ILE A 20 3.22 6.54 -0.89
C ILE A 20 3.48 5.78 0.43
N MET A 21 4.15 4.62 0.36
CA MET A 21 4.54 3.87 1.56
C MET A 21 5.49 4.69 2.43
N VAL A 22 6.49 5.32 1.83
CA VAL A 22 7.45 6.19 2.54
C VAL A 22 6.75 7.39 3.19
N LEU A 23 5.75 7.98 2.52
CA LEU A 23 4.92 9.04 3.10
C LEU A 23 4.13 8.52 4.31
N GLY A 24 3.64 7.29 4.29
CA GLY A 24 2.99 6.65 5.45
C GLY A 24 3.93 6.61 6.66
N VAL A 25 5.17 6.16 6.48
CA VAL A 25 6.20 6.14 7.54
C VAL A 25 6.53 7.56 8.01
N TYR A 26 6.64 8.52 7.09
CA TYR A 26 6.91 9.91 7.43
C TYR A 26 5.80 10.53 8.30
N ILE A 27 4.53 10.26 7.97
CA ILE A 27 3.38 10.76 8.73
C ILE A 27 3.38 10.19 10.14
N THR A 28 3.59 8.89 10.31
CA THR A 28 3.65 8.25 11.64
C THR A 28 4.83 8.81 12.46
N PHE A 29 5.99 8.96 11.85
CA PHE A 29 7.15 9.56 12.51
C PHE A 29 6.90 11.01 12.94
N ARG A 30 6.25 11.80 12.08
CA ARG A 30 5.97 13.21 12.36
C ARG A 30 4.91 13.42 13.43
N LEU A 31 3.87 12.58 13.46
CA LEU A 31 2.75 12.71 14.40
C LEU A 31 3.04 12.03 15.73
N MET A 32 3.67 10.88 15.73
CA MET A 32 3.88 10.03 16.91
C MET A 32 5.32 10.08 17.42
N ASN A 33 6.23 10.71 16.67
CA ASN A 33 7.67 10.74 16.95
C ASN A 33 8.32 9.34 17.09
N ILE A 34 7.72 8.36 16.43
CA ILE A 34 8.12 6.95 16.46
C ILE A 34 8.14 6.43 15.03
N ALA A 35 9.22 5.75 14.63
CA ALA A 35 9.29 5.07 13.35
C ALA A 35 8.43 3.79 13.41
N ASP A 36 7.26 3.82 12.78
CA ASP A 36 6.39 2.64 12.69
C ASP A 36 6.80 1.76 11.51
N MET A 37 7.44 0.64 11.82
CA MET A 37 7.86 -0.36 10.82
C MET A 37 6.71 -1.26 10.36
N THR A 38 5.52 -1.17 10.97
CA THR A 38 4.34 -1.94 10.55
C THR A 38 3.87 -1.54 9.15
N VAL A 39 4.15 -0.31 8.73
CA VAL A 39 3.69 0.25 7.45
C VAL A 39 4.10 -0.63 6.27
N ASP A 40 5.33 -1.15 6.24
CA ASP A 40 5.83 -2.04 5.19
C ASP A 40 5.01 -3.35 5.12
N GLY A 41 4.79 -4.00 6.27
CA GLY A 41 3.99 -5.22 6.36
C GLY A 41 2.51 -5.01 6.02
N SER A 42 1.91 -3.91 6.49
CA SER A 42 0.50 -3.60 6.25
C SER A 42 0.24 -3.16 4.81
N PHE A 43 1.18 -2.47 4.16
CA PHE A 43 1.12 -2.15 2.74
C PHE A 43 1.08 -3.43 1.88
N ALA A 44 1.99 -4.38 2.17
CA ALA A 44 2.02 -5.69 1.52
C ALA A 44 0.74 -6.49 1.81
N LEU A 45 0.21 -6.46 3.06
CA LEU A 45 -1.05 -7.11 3.42
C LEU A 45 -2.22 -6.59 2.59
N GLY A 46 -2.35 -5.26 2.48
CA GLY A 46 -3.39 -4.64 1.66
C GLY A 46 -3.34 -5.09 0.20
N ALA A 47 -2.13 -5.13 -0.38
CA ALA A 47 -1.92 -5.60 -1.74
C ALA A 47 -2.30 -7.08 -1.91
N CYS A 48 -1.88 -7.96 -0.98
CA CYS A 48 -2.18 -9.40 -0.99
C CYS A 48 -3.69 -9.65 -0.88
N VAL A 49 -4.37 -9.00 0.07
CA VAL A 49 -5.81 -9.13 0.28
C VAL A 49 -6.58 -8.67 -0.96
N CYS A 50 -6.24 -7.50 -1.49
CA CYS A 50 -6.87 -6.97 -2.69
C CYS A 50 -6.67 -7.89 -3.90
N ALA A 51 -5.44 -8.35 -4.15
CA ALA A 51 -5.10 -9.24 -5.25
C ALA A 51 -5.86 -10.58 -5.18
N VAL A 52 -5.89 -11.22 -4.00
CA VAL A 52 -6.57 -12.50 -3.80
C VAL A 52 -8.09 -12.38 -3.99
N LEU A 53 -8.71 -11.31 -3.48
CA LEU A 53 -10.14 -11.08 -3.64
C LEU A 53 -10.52 -10.85 -5.10
N VAL A 54 -9.73 -10.08 -5.84
CA VAL A 54 -10.01 -9.77 -7.24
C VAL A 54 -9.72 -10.97 -8.14
N VAL A 55 -8.57 -11.65 -7.95
CA VAL A 55 -8.14 -12.76 -8.82
C VAL A 55 -8.90 -14.06 -8.53
N ASN A 56 -8.99 -14.45 -7.25
CA ASN A 56 -9.52 -15.77 -6.88
C ASN A 56 -11.04 -15.75 -6.70
N LYS A 57 -11.62 -14.64 -6.25
CA LYS A 57 -13.06 -14.55 -5.95
C LYS A 57 -13.84 -13.67 -6.92
N GLY A 58 -13.15 -12.97 -7.85
CA GLY A 58 -13.82 -12.10 -8.81
C GLY A 58 -14.59 -10.94 -8.17
N VAL A 59 -14.22 -10.55 -6.96
CA VAL A 59 -14.89 -9.47 -6.22
C VAL A 59 -14.63 -8.14 -6.92
N ASN A 60 -15.61 -7.23 -6.85
CA ASN A 60 -15.47 -5.89 -7.39
C ASN A 60 -14.21 -5.21 -6.80
N PRO A 61 -13.33 -4.61 -7.62
CA PRO A 61 -12.09 -3.99 -7.15
C PRO A 61 -12.28 -2.93 -6.06
N VAL A 62 -13.42 -2.21 -6.06
CA VAL A 62 -13.73 -1.22 -5.02
C VAL A 62 -13.97 -1.90 -3.67
N LEU A 63 -14.74 -2.99 -3.65
CA LEU A 63 -14.97 -3.76 -2.43
C LEU A 63 -13.68 -4.43 -1.94
N ALA A 64 -12.87 -4.95 -2.84
CA ALA A 64 -11.57 -5.52 -2.50
C ALA A 64 -10.65 -4.48 -1.85
N LEU A 65 -10.66 -3.22 -2.34
CA LEU A 65 -9.91 -2.12 -1.76
C LEU A 65 -10.40 -1.78 -0.34
N LEU A 66 -11.72 -1.72 -0.12
CA LEU A 66 -12.28 -1.47 1.22
C LEU A 66 -11.87 -2.56 2.23
N VAL A 67 -11.90 -3.83 1.81
CA VAL A 67 -11.44 -4.94 2.66
C VAL A 67 -9.93 -4.85 2.92
N ALA A 68 -9.13 -4.43 1.93
CA ALA A 68 -7.70 -4.21 2.10
C ALA A 68 -7.41 -3.10 3.12
N VAL A 69 -8.17 -1.99 3.07
CA VAL A 69 -8.08 -0.91 4.06
C VAL A 69 -8.43 -1.42 5.46
N ALA A 70 -9.52 -2.18 5.60
CA ALA A 70 -9.90 -2.77 6.88
C ALA A 70 -8.80 -3.72 7.42
N ALA A 71 -8.18 -4.52 6.56
CA ALA A 71 -7.06 -5.38 6.95
C ALA A 71 -5.86 -4.57 7.46
N GLY A 72 -5.53 -3.46 6.80
CA GLY A 72 -4.48 -2.53 7.25
C GLY A 72 -4.79 -1.90 8.61
N VAL A 73 -6.04 -1.49 8.84
CA VAL A 73 -6.49 -0.95 10.14
C VAL A 73 -6.33 -2.00 11.25
N VAL A 74 -6.70 -3.25 11.00
CA VAL A 74 -6.52 -4.35 11.96
C VAL A 74 -5.03 -4.57 12.27
N ALA A 75 -4.16 -4.55 11.25
CA ALA A 75 -2.72 -4.69 11.44
C ALA A 75 -2.16 -3.57 12.33
N GLY A 76 -2.54 -2.31 12.06
CA GLY A 76 -2.15 -1.17 12.88
C GLY A 76 -2.70 -1.24 14.31
N ALA A 77 -3.94 -1.71 14.49
CA ALA A 77 -4.53 -1.92 15.82
C ALA A 77 -3.75 -2.97 16.64
N VAL A 78 -3.29 -4.05 16.00
CA VAL A 78 -2.45 -5.06 16.66
C VAL A 78 -1.15 -4.44 17.17
N THR A 79 -0.46 -3.66 16.33
CA THR A 79 0.76 -2.94 16.75
C THR A 79 0.47 -1.96 17.89
N GLY A 80 -0.63 -1.22 17.81
CA GLY A 80 -1.07 -0.32 18.86
C GLY A 80 -1.31 -1.02 20.19
N ILE A 81 -1.97 -2.18 20.18
CA ILE A 81 -2.20 -3.01 21.39
C ILE A 81 -0.87 -3.52 21.94
N LEU A 82 0.04 -4.01 21.11
CA LEU A 82 1.35 -4.48 21.55
C LEU A 82 2.14 -3.36 22.24
N HIS A 83 2.03 -2.14 21.73
CA HIS A 83 2.72 -1.00 22.33
C HIS A 83 2.04 -0.49 23.60
N THR A 84 0.70 -0.33 23.60
CA THR A 84 -0.02 0.35 24.69
C THR A 84 -0.41 -0.58 25.82
N VAL A 85 -0.81 -1.82 25.54
CA VAL A 85 -1.28 -2.78 26.54
C VAL A 85 -0.13 -3.63 27.10
N PHE A 86 0.76 -4.09 26.19
CA PHE A 86 1.89 -4.91 26.57
C PHE A 86 3.17 -4.11 26.87
N GLU A 87 3.11 -2.76 26.74
CA GLU A 87 4.22 -1.84 27.01
C GLU A 87 5.50 -2.17 26.22
N ILE A 88 5.35 -2.86 25.07
CA ILE A 88 6.47 -3.18 24.19
C ILE A 88 6.94 -1.89 23.51
N PRO A 89 8.26 -1.61 23.44
CA PRO A 89 8.77 -0.47 22.70
C PRO A 89 8.21 -0.41 21.28
N ALA A 90 7.73 0.75 20.82
CA ALA A 90 6.97 0.88 19.58
C ALA A 90 7.72 0.36 18.35
N ILE A 91 9.03 0.59 18.26
CA ILE A 91 9.88 0.04 17.19
C ILE A 91 9.84 -1.49 17.19
N LEU A 92 9.94 -2.11 18.37
CA LEU A 92 9.91 -3.57 18.50
C LEU A 92 8.52 -4.13 18.17
N ALA A 93 7.45 -3.47 18.63
CA ALA A 93 6.08 -3.85 18.30
C ALA A 93 5.83 -3.80 16.79
N GLY A 94 6.33 -2.76 16.10
CA GLY A 94 6.26 -2.63 14.65
C GLY A 94 6.99 -3.76 13.92
N ILE A 95 8.21 -4.08 14.34
CA ILE A 95 9.00 -5.17 13.74
C ILE A 95 8.31 -6.53 13.95
N LEU A 96 7.80 -6.81 15.15
CA LEU A 96 7.08 -8.06 15.44
C LEU A 96 5.84 -8.21 14.56
N THR A 97 5.06 -7.14 14.42
CA THR A 97 3.87 -7.13 13.54
C THR A 97 4.27 -7.31 12.09
N GLN A 98 5.31 -6.62 11.60
CA GLN A 98 5.80 -6.74 10.23
C GLN A 98 6.20 -8.18 9.89
N ILE A 99 6.98 -8.85 10.74
CA ILE A 99 7.39 -10.25 10.53
C ILE A 99 6.18 -11.20 10.55
N SER A 100 5.24 -10.98 11.47
CA SER A 100 4.00 -11.75 11.54
C SER A 100 3.16 -11.58 10.28
N LEU A 101 3.04 -10.34 9.79
CA LEU A 101 2.30 -10.03 8.57
C LEU A 101 2.91 -10.68 7.33
N TRP A 102 4.24 -10.82 7.26
CA TRP A 102 4.87 -11.57 6.17
C TRP A 102 4.36 -13.01 6.09
N SER A 103 4.34 -13.72 7.20
CA SER A 103 3.82 -15.09 7.26
C SER A 103 2.33 -15.16 6.90
N ILE A 104 1.53 -14.19 7.36
CA ILE A 104 0.11 -14.07 7.04
C ILE A 104 -0.09 -13.82 5.55
N ASN A 105 0.67 -12.91 4.95
CA ASN A 105 0.61 -12.58 3.53
C ASN A 105 0.88 -13.79 2.64
N LEU A 106 1.92 -14.58 2.96
CA LEU A 106 2.21 -15.82 2.24
C LEU A 106 1.05 -16.82 2.34
N ARG A 107 0.42 -16.93 3.51
CA ARG A 107 -0.73 -17.82 3.71
C ARG A 107 -1.98 -17.36 2.95
N ILE A 108 -2.26 -16.05 2.93
CA ILE A 108 -3.35 -15.45 2.14
C ILE A 108 -3.16 -15.73 0.66
N MET A 109 -1.93 -15.63 0.17
CA MET A 109 -1.58 -15.91 -1.23
C MET A 109 -1.52 -17.40 -1.58
N GLY A 110 -1.80 -18.30 -0.64
CA GLY A 110 -1.74 -19.75 -0.86
C GLY A 110 -0.33 -20.27 -1.08
N GLY A 111 0.68 -19.67 -0.44
CA GLY A 111 2.09 -20.03 -0.56
C GLY A 111 2.75 -19.54 -1.85
N LYS A 112 2.07 -18.75 -2.66
CA LYS A 112 2.62 -18.16 -3.89
C LYS A 112 3.27 -16.81 -3.57
N SER A 113 4.50 -16.61 -4.05
CA SER A 113 5.19 -15.34 -3.89
C SER A 113 4.74 -14.26 -4.89
N ASN A 114 4.01 -14.63 -5.93
CA ASN A 114 3.51 -13.71 -6.95
C ASN A 114 2.13 -14.11 -7.44
N LEU A 115 1.24 -13.13 -7.61
CA LEU A 115 -0.10 -13.32 -8.15
C LEU A 115 -0.28 -12.40 -9.38
N PRO A 116 -0.32 -12.94 -10.61
CA PRO A 116 -0.41 -12.13 -11.82
C PRO A 116 -1.80 -11.51 -11.96
N LEU A 117 -1.87 -10.19 -12.06
CA LEU A 117 -3.09 -9.39 -12.26
C LEU A 117 -3.38 -9.07 -13.74
N LEU A 118 -2.61 -9.65 -14.67
CA LEU A 118 -2.61 -9.27 -16.10
C LEU A 118 -3.94 -9.49 -16.82
N LYS A 119 -4.79 -10.40 -16.34
CA LYS A 119 -6.07 -10.75 -16.98
C LYS A 119 -7.30 -10.29 -16.19
N VAL A 120 -7.11 -9.47 -15.18
CA VAL A 120 -8.18 -9.08 -14.27
C VAL A 120 -8.45 -7.58 -14.39
N LYS A 121 -9.73 -7.20 -14.38
CA LYS A 121 -10.11 -5.79 -14.35
C LYS A 121 -9.75 -5.20 -12.98
N THR A 122 -8.79 -4.31 -12.97
CA THR A 122 -8.39 -3.53 -11.79
C THR A 122 -8.95 -2.11 -11.89
N LEU A 123 -8.95 -1.34 -10.80
CA LEU A 123 -9.34 0.07 -10.83
C LEU A 123 -8.48 0.88 -11.82
N ILE A 124 -7.17 0.61 -11.82
CA ILE A 124 -6.23 1.28 -12.74
C ILE A 124 -6.51 0.91 -14.19
N SER A 125 -6.82 -0.37 -14.48
CA SER A 125 -7.17 -0.78 -15.85
C SER A 125 -8.50 -0.18 -16.32
N GLY A 126 -9.47 -0.01 -15.42
CA GLY A 126 -10.71 0.68 -15.69
C GLY A 126 -10.50 2.16 -16.02
N LEU A 127 -9.72 2.85 -15.21
CA LEU A 127 -9.36 4.26 -15.45
C LEU A 127 -8.55 4.41 -16.74
N ALA A 128 -7.56 3.56 -16.99
CA ALA A 128 -6.76 3.58 -18.19
C ALA A 128 -7.63 3.42 -19.46
N ALA A 129 -8.60 2.51 -19.42
CA ALA A 129 -9.54 2.29 -20.52
C ALA A 129 -10.46 3.50 -20.74
N SER A 130 -10.93 4.14 -19.67
CA SER A 130 -11.82 5.32 -19.75
C SER A 130 -11.13 6.55 -20.36
N PHE A 131 -9.85 6.70 -20.12
CA PHE A 131 -9.07 7.86 -20.61
C PHE A 131 -8.15 7.53 -21.79
N GLY A 132 -8.18 6.31 -22.32
CA GLY A 132 -7.32 5.89 -23.45
C GLY A 132 -5.82 5.91 -23.15
N MET A 133 -5.44 5.76 -21.88
CA MET A 133 -4.05 5.80 -21.42
C MET A 133 -3.48 4.40 -21.18
N THR A 134 -2.16 4.29 -21.12
CA THR A 134 -1.50 3.05 -20.69
C THR A 134 -1.66 2.84 -19.18
N GLN A 135 -1.63 1.58 -18.72
CA GLN A 135 -1.71 1.27 -17.28
C GLN A 135 -0.60 1.96 -16.47
N ALA A 136 0.61 2.08 -17.03
CA ALA A 136 1.71 2.77 -16.39
C ALA A 136 1.43 4.28 -16.20
N GLN A 137 0.84 4.94 -17.20
CA GLN A 137 0.44 6.34 -17.11
C GLN A 137 -0.68 6.54 -16.07
N ALA A 138 -1.70 5.68 -16.09
CA ALA A 138 -2.80 5.74 -15.13
C ALA A 138 -2.29 5.52 -13.69
N SER A 139 -1.42 4.53 -13.45
CA SER A 139 -0.84 4.29 -12.13
C SER A 139 0.03 5.45 -11.64
N MET A 140 0.80 6.07 -12.54
CA MET A 140 1.62 7.24 -12.22
C MET A 140 0.76 8.44 -11.82
N ILE A 141 -0.30 8.74 -12.58
CA ILE A 141 -1.22 9.85 -12.29
C ILE A 141 -1.93 9.62 -10.94
N VAL A 142 -2.49 8.42 -10.73
CA VAL A 142 -3.15 8.08 -9.47
C VAL A 142 -2.16 8.17 -8.30
N GLY A 143 -0.94 7.67 -8.47
CA GLY A 143 0.10 7.74 -7.45
C GLY A 143 0.48 9.18 -7.10
N ILE A 144 0.67 10.05 -8.11
CA ILE A 144 0.99 11.48 -7.90
C ILE A 144 -0.16 12.19 -7.18
N VAL A 145 -1.41 11.97 -7.62
CA VAL A 145 -2.58 12.58 -6.98
C VAL A 145 -2.71 12.17 -5.52
N LEU A 146 -2.52 10.88 -5.21
CA LEU A 146 -2.55 10.38 -3.84
C LEU A 146 -1.39 10.95 -3.01
N ALA A 147 -0.17 10.99 -3.56
CA ALA A 147 0.99 11.56 -2.87
C ALA A 147 0.78 13.05 -2.56
N LEU A 148 0.31 13.84 -3.54
CA LEU A 148 0.02 15.25 -3.33
C LEU A 148 -1.12 15.46 -2.33
N SER A 149 -2.17 14.64 -2.36
CA SER A 149 -3.26 14.67 -1.39
C SER A 149 -2.76 14.41 0.03
N LEU A 150 -1.92 13.39 0.22
CA LEU A 150 -1.33 13.07 1.53
C LEU A 150 -0.39 14.17 2.02
N ILE A 151 0.43 14.74 1.14
CA ILE A 151 1.31 15.87 1.48
C ILE A 151 0.47 17.06 1.90
N HIS A 152 -0.58 17.38 1.15
CA HIS A 152 -1.46 18.50 1.47
C HIS A 152 -2.20 18.32 2.80
N ILE A 153 -2.62 17.09 3.13
CA ILE A 153 -3.23 16.76 4.42
C ILE A 153 -2.20 16.86 5.56
N SER A 154 -0.94 16.52 5.32
CA SER A 154 0.11 16.55 6.34
C SER A 154 0.73 17.92 6.56
N GLU A 155 0.52 18.88 5.66
CA GLU A 155 1.05 20.24 5.76
C GLU A 155 0.22 21.25 6.58
N PRO A 156 -1.07 21.07 6.89
CA PRO A 156 -1.80 22.11 7.60
C PRO A 156 -1.28 22.20 9.04
N THR A 157 -0.76 23.32 9.38
CA THR A 157 -0.36 23.76 10.72
C THR A 157 1.14 23.72 11.00
N ARG A 158 1.87 24.58 10.34
CA ARG A 158 2.92 25.31 11.03
C ARG A 158 2.35 26.69 11.41
N PRO A 159 1.99 26.94 12.67
CA PRO A 159 2.09 28.29 13.18
C PRO A 159 3.59 28.59 13.23
N TYR A 160 4.02 29.61 12.54
CA TYR A 160 5.34 30.22 12.67
C TYR A 160 5.50 30.77 14.08
#